data_fb822e8e5e068fb11dfbc4a0b1d5a40e
#
_entry.id   fb822e8e5e068fb11dfbc4a0b1d5a40e
#
_cell.length_a   1.000
_cell.length_b   1.000
_cell.length_c   1.000
_cell.angle_alpha   90.00
_cell.angle_beta   90.00
_cell.angle_gamma   90.00
#
_symmetry.space_group_name_H-M   'P 1'
#
loop_
_entity.id
_entity.type
_entity.pdbx_description
1 polymer ?
#
loop_
_entity_poly.entity_id
_entity_poly.type
_entity_poly.pdbx_seq_one_letter_code
_entity_poly.pdbx_strand_id
1 'polypeptide(L)'
;FGAAVIGRILEAEGLKIAIVPQPNWRDDLRDFKKLGRPRLFFGISAGSMDSMVNKYTANKRLRSEDAYTPDGRPDMRPEYPSIVYSQILKKLYPDAPVILGGIEASMRRLSHYDYWQDKVQKSILCDSGADLLIYGMGEKPIVELIRKMKNLLPTEQATLTTNEFKTIVGTIPQTAYLCRAAEWTAAEEDIQLYSHEECLADKKKQASNFRHIEEESNKYAASRITQAVGNKVVVVNPPYPPMSQEAVSYTHLRAHETVLDL
;
A
#
# COMPACT_ATOMS: atom_id res chain seq x y z
N PHE A 1 10.49 8.01 -9.46
CA PHE A 1 10.15 7.25 -10.68
C PHE A 1 8.72 6.71 -10.60
N GLY A 2 8.34 5.91 -9.59
CA GLY A 2 7.02 5.25 -9.51
C GLY A 2 5.83 6.22 -9.58
N ALA A 3 5.86 7.33 -8.86
CA ALA A 3 4.79 8.33 -8.89
C ALA A 3 4.62 8.95 -10.29
N ALA A 4 5.72 9.14 -11.04
CA ALA A 4 5.67 9.66 -12.40
C ALA A 4 5.06 8.63 -13.38
N VAL A 5 5.39 7.34 -13.24
CA VAL A 5 4.80 6.27 -14.05
C VAL A 5 3.29 6.19 -13.84
N ILE A 6 2.86 6.12 -12.58
CA ILE A 6 1.43 6.09 -12.25
C ILE A 6 0.73 7.37 -12.72
N GLY A 7 1.36 8.54 -12.54
CA GLY A 7 0.82 9.81 -13.04
C GLY A 7 0.58 9.78 -14.55
N ARG A 8 1.53 9.28 -15.34
CA ARG A 8 1.39 9.16 -16.80
C ARG A 8 0.30 8.18 -17.22
N ILE A 9 0.15 7.07 -16.50
CA ILE A 9 -0.94 6.12 -16.75
C ILE A 9 -2.29 6.78 -16.49
N LEU A 10 -2.42 7.52 -15.39
CA LEU A 10 -3.64 8.23 -15.05
C LEU A 10 -3.96 9.36 -16.05
N GLU A 11 -2.95 10.08 -16.55
CA GLU A 11 -3.12 11.06 -17.64
C GLU A 11 -3.62 10.37 -18.92
N ALA A 12 -3.07 9.21 -19.29
CA ALA A 12 -3.52 8.44 -20.44
C ALA A 12 -4.98 7.96 -20.29
N GLU A 13 -5.45 7.74 -19.08
CA GLU A 13 -6.85 7.47 -18.76
C GLU A 13 -7.72 8.78 -18.72
N GLY A 14 -7.16 9.92 -19.12
CA GLY A 14 -7.88 11.20 -19.24
C GLY A 14 -8.06 11.96 -17.92
N LEU A 15 -7.24 11.68 -16.90
CA LEU A 15 -7.30 12.38 -15.61
C LEU A 15 -6.31 13.54 -15.55
N LYS A 16 -6.68 14.59 -14.83
CA LYS A 16 -5.76 15.67 -14.43
C LYS A 16 -5.05 15.26 -13.16
N ILE A 17 -3.72 15.24 -13.20
CA ILE A 17 -2.88 14.76 -12.11
C ILE A 17 -2.03 15.91 -11.57
N ALA A 18 -1.89 15.94 -10.25
CA ALA A 18 -0.93 16.79 -9.57
C ALA A 18 -0.04 15.93 -8.67
N ILE A 19 1.26 16.15 -8.75
CA ILE A 19 2.25 15.48 -7.91
C ILE A 19 2.80 16.49 -6.92
N VAL A 20 2.73 16.18 -5.62
CA VAL A 20 3.33 16.96 -4.54
C VAL A 20 4.49 16.14 -3.99
N PRO A 21 5.73 16.38 -4.45
CA PRO A 21 6.88 15.64 -3.96
C PRO A 21 7.22 16.10 -2.55
N GLN A 22 7.46 15.15 -1.67
CA GLN A 22 7.96 15.36 -0.31
C GLN A 22 7.26 16.52 0.43
N PRO A 23 5.91 16.43 0.65
CA PRO A 23 5.15 17.52 1.25
C PRO A 23 5.65 17.83 2.66
N ASN A 24 5.73 19.11 3.02
CA ASN A 24 6.11 19.53 4.37
C ASN A 24 4.99 19.18 5.36
N TRP A 25 5.31 18.30 6.29
CA TRP A 25 4.38 17.78 7.29
C TRP A 25 4.54 18.45 8.69
N ARG A 26 5.54 19.34 8.83
CA ARG A 26 5.90 20.01 10.10
C ARG A 26 5.36 21.43 10.22
N ASP A 27 4.81 21.98 9.14
CA ASP A 27 4.29 23.36 9.09
C ASP A 27 2.75 23.41 9.20
N ASP A 28 2.14 24.46 8.65
CA ASP A 28 0.71 24.67 8.57
C ASP A 28 -0.03 23.71 7.59
N LEU A 29 0.65 22.69 7.11
CA LEU A 29 0.16 21.71 6.13
C LEU A 29 -0.22 22.34 4.78
N ARG A 30 0.47 23.39 4.36
CA ARG A 30 0.22 24.10 3.11
C ARG A 30 0.30 23.18 1.92
N ASP A 31 1.29 22.29 1.87
CA ASP A 31 1.48 21.35 0.76
C ASP A 31 0.33 20.35 0.60
N PHE A 32 -0.33 19.99 1.69
CA PHE A 32 -1.50 19.12 1.67
C PHE A 32 -2.80 19.84 1.32
N LYS A 33 -2.84 21.17 1.52
CA LYS A 33 -4.03 22.02 1.30
C LYS A 33 -4.06 22.74 -0.04
N LYS A 34 -2.88 23.04 -0.61
CA LYS A 34 -2.72 23.96 -1.78
C LYS A 34 -3.51 23.56 -3.03
N LEU A 35 -3.80 22.27 -3.20
CA LEU A 35 -4.56 21.75 -4.35
C LEU A 35 -6.02 21.43 -4.02
N GLY A 36 -6.39 21.52 -2.74
CA GLY A 36 -7.73 21.18 -2.28
C GLY A 36 -8.04 19.67 -2.33
N ARG A 37 -9.33 19.34 -2.22
CA ARG A 37 -9.84 17.97 -2.29
C ARG A 37 -9.83 17.47 -3.73
N PRO A 38 -9.28 16.28 -4.02
CA PRO A 38 -9.36 15.68 -5.35
C PRO A 38 -10.79 15.21 -5.66
N ARG A 39 -11.11 15.10 -6.93
CA ARG A 39 -12.39 14.54 -7.37
C ARG A 39 -12.47 13.02 -7.09
N LEU A 40 -11.39 12.29 -7.29
CA LEU A 40 -11.36 10.84 -7.17
C LEU A 40 -10.68 10.39 -5.89
N PHE A 41 -9.39 10.60 -5.74
CA PHE A 41 -8.62 10.10 -4.60
C PHE A 41 -7.29 10.83 -4.42
N PHE A 42 -6.71 10.65 -3.24
CA PHE A 42 -5.30 10.91 -2.96
C PHE A 42 -4.51 9.61 -3.12
N GLY A 43 -3.42 9.64 -3.90
CA GLY A 43 -2.46 8.57 -4.00
C GLY A 43 -1.22 8.87 -3.16
N ILE A 44 -0.77 7.94 -2.33
CA ILE A 44 0.40 8.11 -1.46
C ILE A 44 1.42 7.01 -1.73
N SER A 45 2.67 7.41 -1.85
CA SER A 45 3.83 6.52 -1.88
C SER A 45 4.95 7.11 -1.04
N ALA A 46 5.67 6.27 -0.30
CA ALA A 46 6.86 6.69 0.47
C ALA A 46 8.07 7.02 -0.41
N GLY A 47 8.01 6.70 -1.71
CA GLY A 47 9.12 6.88 -2.66
C GLY A 47 9.65 5.56 -3.21
N SER A 48 10.89 5.58 -3.71
CA SER A 48 11.50 4.44 -4.41
C SER A 48 11.95 3.31 -3.49
N MET A 49 12.10 3.56 -2.21
CA MET A 49 12.47 2.55 -1.20
C MET A 49 11.67 2.74 0.09
N ASP A 50 11.77 1.77 0.98
CA ASP A 50 11.22 1.86 2.32
C ASP A 50 11.81 3.06 3.08
N SER A 51 10.95 3.83 3.74
CA SER A 51 11.36 5.06 4.41
C SER A 51 12.34 4.83 5.55
N MET A 52 12.17 3.74 6.29
CA MET A 52 13.03 3.41 7.42
C MET A 52 14.40 2.95 6.96
N VAL A 53 14.47 2.16 5.87
CA VAL A 53 15.74 1.77 5.23
C VAL A 53 16.46 3.00 4.67
N ASN A 54 15.72 3.97 4.11
CA ASN A 54 16.30 5.19 3.61
C ASN A 54 16.80 6.12 4.73
N LYS A 55 16.09 6.19 5.85
CA LYS A 55 16.38 7.09 6.97
C LYS A 55 17.47 6.57 7.88
N TYR A 56 17.52 5.27 8.13
CA TYR A 56 18.40 4.64 9.11
C TYR A 56 19.37 3.65 8.47
N THR A 57 20.54 3.50 9.11
CA THR A 57 21.47 2.40 8.84
C THR A 57 20.97 1.10 9.49
N ALA A 58 21.59 -0.04 9.12
CA ALA A 58 21.29 -1.32 9.76
C ALA A 58 21.48 -1.31 11.30
N ASN A 59 22.37 -0.46 11.81
CA ASN A 59 22.60 -0.28 13.25
C ASN A 59 21.66 0.79 13.88
N LYS A 60 20.53 1.07 13.24
CA LYS A 60 19.51 2.02 13.70
C LYS A 60 20.02 3.47 13.93
N ARG A 61 21.13 3.85 13.27
CA ARG A 61 21.64 5.22 13.30
C ARG A 61 21.05 6.03 12.16
N LEU A 62 20.64 7.26 12.45
CA LEU A 62 20.20 8.19 11.43
C LEU A 62 21.32 8.38 10.38
N ARG A 63 20.97 8.31 9.10
CA ARG A 63 21.90 8.61 8.00
C ARG A 63 22.19 10.10 7.96
N SER A 64 23.42 10.46 7.61
CA SER A 64 23.86 11.87 7.45
C SER A 64 23.31 12.51 6.18
N GLU A 65 22.91 11.71 5.20
CA GLU A 65 22.42 12.19 3.91
C GLU A 65 21.20 11.40 3.45
N ASP A 66 20.30 12.06 2.72
CA ASP A 66 19.18 11.45 2.02
C ASP A 66 19.25 11.81 0.53
N ALA A 67 19.65 10.85 -0.32
CA ALA A 67 19.80 11.05 -1.77
C ALA A 67 18.48 11.44 -2.50
N TYR A 68 17.34 11.31 -1.84
CA TYR A 68 16.01 11.63 -2.39
C TYR A 68 15.47 12.97 -1.90
N THR A 69 16.28 13.72 -1.13
CA THR A 69 15.92 15.04 -0.61
C THR A 69 16.79 16.11 -1.27
N PRO A 70 16.25 17.30 -1.59
CA PRO A 70 17.06 18.42 -2.07
C PRO A 70 18.24 18.69 -1.15
N ASP A 71 19.41 18.93 -1.73
CA ASP A 71 20.67 19.15 -1.04
C ASP A 71 21.13 17.98 -0.14
N GLY A 72 20.60 16.78 -0.36
CA GLY A 72 20.93 15.60 0.44
C GLY A 72 20.53 15.70 1.92
N ARG A 73 19.63 16.61 2.30
CA ARG A 73 19.28 16.88 3.70
C ARG A 73 18.62 15.67 4.35
N PRO A 74 19.17 15.17 5.48
CA PRO A 74 18.56 14.07 6.21
C PRO A 74 17.29 14.51 6.95
N ASP A 75 16.49 13.54 7.39
CA ASP A 75 15.33 13.74 8.29
C ASP A 75 14.23 14.69 7.78
N MET A 76 14.15 14.91 6.47
CA MET A 76 13.10 15.78 5.89
C MET A 76 11.76 15.06 5.74
N ARG A 77 11.77 13.74 5.63
CA ARG A 77 10.56 12.92 5.58
C ARG A 77 10.23 12.37 6.97
N PRO A 78 8.94 12.20 7.31
CA PRO A 78 8.56 11.53 8.55
C PRO A 78 9.00 10.06 8.53
N GLU A 79 9.02 9.42 9.68
CA GLU A 79 9.01 7.98 9.76
C GLU A 79 7.67 7.45 9.25
N TYR A 80 7.70 6.38 8.46
CA TYR A 80 6.49 5.80 7.86
C TYR A 80 5.61 6.85 7.15
N PRO A 81 6.14 7.59 6.14
CA PRO A 81 5.42 8.68 5.49
C PRO A 81 4.07 8.24 4.91
N SER A 82 3.92 6.99 4.49
CA SER A 82 2.63 6.45 4.05
C SER A 82 1.57 6.53 5.15
N ILE A 83 1.93 6.32 6.41
CA ILE A 83 1.02 6.47 7.55
C ILE A 83 0.75 7.94 7.83
N VAL A 84 1.82 8.72 8.03
CA VAL A 84 1.72 10.13 8.43
C VAL A 84 0.95 10.96 7.40
N TYR A 85 1.29 10.82 6.13
CA TYR A 85 0.61 11.56 5.06
C TYR A 85 -0.86 11.16 4.91
N SER A 86 -1.16 9.86 5.05
CA SER A 86 -2.54 9.38 5.01
C SER A 86 -3.37 9.94 6.16
N GLN A 87 -2.85 9.91 7.39
CA GLN A 87 -3.53 10.47 8.56
C GLN A 87 -3.80 11.97 8.42
N ILE A 88 -2.83 12.74 7.89
CA ILE A 88 -2.99 14.17 7.61
C ILE A 88 -4.13 14.38 6.59
N LEU A 89 -4.11 13.65 5.48
CA LEU A 89 -5.12 13.78 4.43
C LEU A 89 -6.51 13.35 4.92
N LYS A 90 -6.60 12.26 5.68
CA LYS A 90 -7.88 11.82 6.29
C LYS A 90 -8.43 12.82 7.31
N LYS A 91 -7.55 13.52 8.03
CA LYS A 91 -7.97 14.61 8.93
C LYS A 91 -8.47 15.84 8.18
N LEU A 92 -7.81 16.21 7.07
CA LEU A 92 -8.17 17.38 6.25
C LEU A 92 -9.38 17.11 5.35
N TYR A 93 -9.50 15.90 4.81
CA TYR A 93 -10.49 15.50 3.82
C TYR A 93 -11.07 14.11 4.16
N PRO A 94 -11.87 13.98 5.23
CA PRO A 94 -12.29 12.68 5.76
C PRO A 94 -13.14 11.84 4.79
N ASP A 95 -13.81 12.48 3.86
CA ASP A 95 -14.67 11.86 2.84
C ASP A 95 -13.96 11.53 1.53
N ALA A 96 -12.70 11.96 1.36
CA ALA A 96 -11.92 11.67 0.17
C ALA A 96 -11.24 10.30 0.28
N PRO A 97 -11.31 9.45 -0.76
CA PRO A 97 -10.56 8.20 -0.79
C PRO A 97 -9.06 8.43 -0.74
N VAL A 98 -8.36 7.61 0.04
CA VAL A 98 -6.89 7.59 0.14
C VAL A 98 -6.39 6.21 -0.25
N ILE A 99 -5.48 6.15 -1.22
CA ILE A 99 -4.89 4.93 -1.76
C ILE A 99 -3.39 4.93 -1.48
N LEU A 100 -2.91 3.86 -0.85
CA LEU A 100 -1.49 3.63 -0.63
C LEU A 100 -0.89 2.81 -1.78
N GLY A 101 0.35 3.09 -2.11
CA GLY A 101 1.14 2.31 -3.05
C GLY A 101 2.63 2.35 -2.73
N GLY A 102 3.43 1.66 -3.55
CA GLY A 102 4.87 1.58 -3.40
C GLY A 102 5.35 0.52 -2.40
N ILE A 103 6.67 0.39 -2.28
CA ILE A 103 7.32 -0.70 -1.54
C ILE A 103 6.97 -0.70 -0.05
N GLU A 104 6.98 0.46 0.60
CA GLU A 104 6.69 0.60 2.03
C GLU A 104 5.29 0.06 2.37
N ALA A 105 4.28 0.46 1.62
CA ALA A 105 2.91 0.01 1.81
C ALA A 105 2.77 -1.48 1.47
N SER A 106 3.37 -1.94 0.36
CA SER A 106 3.33 -3.33 -0.08
C SER A 106 3.88 -4.30 0.98
N MET A 107 5.02 -3.97 1.58
CA MET A 107 5.66 -4.79 2.61
C MET A 107 4.87 -4.83 3.93
N ARG A 108 4.07 -3.79 4.19
CA ARG A 108 3.31 -3.62 5.44
C ARG A 108 1.80 -3.89 5.29
N ARG A 109 1.38 -4.54 4.19
CA ARG A 109 -0.05 -4.81 3.92
C ARG A 109 -0.74 -5.76 4.90
N LEU A 110 0.04 -6.63 5.56
CA LEU A 110 -0.38 -7.57 6.59
C LEU A 110 0.41 -7.31 7.88
N SER A 111 0.16 -8.08 8.94
CA SER A 111 0.99 -8.05 10.15
C SER A 111 2.42 -8.42 9.80
N HIS A 112 3.37 -7.62 10.25
CA HIS A 112 4.76 -7.74 9.89
C HIS A 112 5.67 -7.44 11.08
N TYR A 113 6.87 -8.02 11.09
CA TYR A 113 7.89 -7.65 12.06
C TYR A 113 8.57 -6.35 11.62
N ASP A 114 8.50 -5.35 12.49
CA ASP A 114 9.22 -4.09 12.31
C ASP A 114 10.57 -4.13 13.03
N TYR A 115 11.64 -4.21 12.26
CA TYR A 115 13.00 -4.25 12.78
C TYR A 115 13.37 -3.01 13.61
N TRP A 116 12.89 -1.85 13.21
CA TRP A 116 13.25 -0.58 13.84
C TRP A 116 12.67 -0.45 15.23
N GLN A 117 11.41 -0.87 15.39
CA GLN A 117 10.68 -0.85 16.65
C GLN A 117 10.79 -2.16 17.44
N ASP A 118 11.42 -3.19 16.87
CA ASP A 118 11.59 -4.54 17.44
C ASP A 118 10.27 -5.16 17.91
N LYS A 119 9.24 -5.06 17.07
CA LYS A 119 7.92 -5.63 17.40
C LYS A 119 7.13 -6.02 16.14
N VAL A 120 6.14 -6.89 16.33
CA VAL A 120 5.16 -7.19 15.30
C VAL A 120 4.15 -6.04 15.24
N GLN A 121 4.04 -5.42 14.07
CA GLN A 121 3.07 -4.37 13.77
C GLN A 121 1.88 -4.95 13.01
N LYS A 122 0.72 -4.32 13.16
CA LYS A 122 -0.46 -4.63 12.35
C LYS A 122 -0.32 -4.10 10.93
N SER A 123 -1.26 -4.45 10.06
CA SER A 123 -1.33 -3.90 8.71
C SER A 123 -1.26 -2.37 8.72
N ILE A 124 -0.50 -1.80 7.79
CA ILE A 124 -0.42 -0.34 7.58
C ILE A 124 -1.79 0.31 7.34
N LEU A 125 -2.75 -0.43 6.79
CA LEU A 125 -4.12 0.05 6.59
C LEU A 125 -4.82 0.38 7.92
N CYS A 126 -4.48 -0.34 8.99
CA CYS A 126 -5.06 -0.09 10.32
C CYS A 126 -4.59 1.25 10.89
N ASP A 127 -3.32 1.60 10.69
CA ASP A 127 -2.71 2.79 11.27
C ASP A 127 -2.86 4.02 10.39
N SER A 128 -2.80 3.85 9.07
CA SER A 128 -2.92 4.95 8.11
C SER A 128 -4.34 5.48 7.96
N GLY A 129 -5.35 4.64 8.16
CA GLY A 129 -6.73 4.94 7.85
C GLY A 129 -7.02 5.05 6.34
N ALA A 130 -6.10 4.57 5.50
CA ALA A 130 -6.31 4.53 4.05
C ALA A 130 -7.41 3.54 3.66
N ASP A 131 -8.05 3.80 2.53
CA ASP A 131 -9.21 3.01 2.08
C ASP A 131 -8.81 1.82 1.22
N LEU A 132 -7.66 1.91 0.55
CA LEU A 132 -7.12 0.87 -0.32
C LEU A 132 -5.59 0.92 -0.32
N LEU A 133 -4.99 -0.23 -0.53
CA LEU A 133 -3.57 -0.38 -0.79
C LEU A 133 -3.41 -1.17 -2.09
N ILE A 134 -2.64 -0.64 -3.03
CA ILE A 134 -2.20 -1.34 -4.25
C ILE A 134 -0.76 -1.81 -4.00
N TYR A 135 -0.52 -3.12 -4.03
CA TYR A 135 0.81 -3.68 -3.78
C TYR A 135 1.51 -4.12 -5.07
N GLY A 136 2.83 -4.20 -5.01
CA GLY A 136 3.65 -4.58 -6.15
C GLY A 136 3.60 -3.55 -7.29
N MET A 137 3.54 -4.01 -8.52
CA MET A 137 3.48 -3.16 -9.72
C MET A 137 2.05 -2.67 -9.95
N GLY A 138 1.81 -1.38 -9.72
CA GLY A 138 0.48 -0.78 -9.62
C GLY A 138 -0.22 -0.46 -10.94
N GLU A 139 0.40 -0.71 -12.11
CA GLU A 139 -0.06 -0.24 -13.42
C GLU A 139 -1.42 -0.84 -13.81
N LYS A 140 -1.57 -2.15 -13.73
CA LYS A 140 -2.83 -2.84 -14.07
C LYS A 140 -3.96 -2.52 -13.08
N PRO A 141 -3.76 -2.68 -11.76
CA PRO A 141 -4.82 -2.41 -10.80
C PRO A 141 -5.28 -0.95 -10.80
N ILE A 142 -4.38 0.02 -11.02
CA ILE A 142 -4.79 1.43 -11.05
C ILE A 142 -5.68 1.76 -12.25
N VAL A 143 -5.40 1.18 -13.43
CA VAL A 143 -6.23 1.37 -14.63
C VAL A 143 -7.63 0.78 -14.42
N GLU A 144 -7.72 -0.46 -13.90
CA GLU A 144 -9.00 -1.09 -13.62
C GLU A 144 -9.80 -0.30 -12.58
N LEU A 145 -9.12 0.13 -11.52
CA LEU A 145 -9.71 0.95 -10.46
C LEU A 145 -10.30 2.25 -11.02
N ILE A 146 -9.54 3.00 -11.85
CA ILE A 146 -10.02 4.24 -12.44
C ILE A 146 -11.25 4.02 -13.31
N ARG A 147 -11.27 2.98 -14.11
CA ARG A 147 -12.43 2.66 -14.95
C ARG A 147 -13.68 2.41 -14.12
N LYS A 148 -13.54 1.65 -13.02
CA LYS A 148 -14.65 1.42 -12.08
C LYS A 148 -15.06 2.71 -11.35
N MET A 149 -14.12 3.55 -10.92
CA MET A 149 -14.42 4.85 -10.29
C MET A 149 -15.18 5.78 -11.23
N LYS A 150 -14.79 5.85 -12.50
CA LYS A 150 -15.51 6.67 -13.50
C LYS A 150 -16.97 6.26 -13.65
N ASN A 151 -17.24 4.95 -13.60
CA ASN A 151 -18.60 4.40 -13.69
C ASN A 151 -19.47 4.72 -12.46
N LEU A 152 -18.87 5.06 -11.32
CA LEU A 152 -19.60 5.49 -10.11
C LEU A 152 -20.00 6.97 -10.15
N LEU A 153 -19.35 7.77 -10.98
CA LEU A 153 -19.61 9.20 -11.02
C LEU A 153 -20.83 9.51 -11.90
N PRO A 154 -21.84 10.22 -11.37
CA PRO A 154 -23.02 10.60 -12.14
C PRO A 154 -22.72 11.66 -13.22
N THR A 155 -21.68 12.46 -13.02
CA THR A 155 -21.20 13.48 -13.96
C THR A 155 -19.69 13.62 -13.92
N GLU A 156 -19.10 14.23 -14.95
CA GLU A 156 -17.66 14.51 -14.97
C GLU A 156 -17.19 15.48 -13.88
N GLN A 157 -18.07 16.31 -13.31
CA GLN A 157 -17.74 17.23 -12.22
C GLN A 157 -17.95 16.63 -10.84
N ALA A 158 -18.62 15.49 -10.71
CA ALA A 158 -18.90 14.85 -9.44
C ALA A 158 -17.60 14.45 -8.71
N THR A 159 -17.65 14.44 -7.39
CA THR A 159 -16.56 13.97 -6.53
C THR A 159 -16.92 12.63 -5.92
N LEU A 160 -15.98 11.70 -5.92
CA LEU A 160 -16.14 10.39 -5.32
C LEU A 160 -15.99 10.47 -3.79
N THR A 161 -16.92 9.89 -3.07
CA THR A 161 -16.83 9.74 -1.60
C THR A 161 -16.18 8.42 -1.22
N THR A 162 -15.65 8.35 0.01
CA THR A 162 -15.11 7.09 0.57
C THR A 162 -16.18 5.98 0.61
N ASN A 163 -17.45 6.30 0.86
CA ASN A 163 -18.51 5.30 0.91
C ASN A 163 -18.80 4.69 -0.46
N GLU A 164 -18.88 5.51 -1.51
CA GLU A 164 -19.02 5.03 -2.88
C GLU A 164 -17.79 4.19 -3.29
N PHE A 165 -16.60 4.68 -2.94
CA PHE A 165 -15.36 3.98 -3.23
C PHE A 165 -15.31 2.57 -2.63
N LYS A 166 -15.80 2.38 -1.40
CA LYS A 166 -15.84 1.07 -0.73
C LYS A 166 -16.63 0.01 -1.48
N THR A 167 -17.56 0.39 -2.34
CA THR A 167 -18.35 -0.58 -3.13
C THR A 167 -17.53 -1.35 -4.17
N ILE A 168 -16.38 -0.80 -4.57
CA ILE A 168 -15.55 -1.39 -5.63
C ILE A 168 -14.21 -1.97 -5.13
N VAL A 169 -13.76 -1.64 -3.92
CA VAL A 169 -12.41 -2.04 -3.45
C VAL A 169 -12.18 -3.54 -3.43
N GLY A 170 -13.20 -4.32 -3.09
CA GLY A 170 -13.12 -5.79 -3.02
C GLY A 170 -13.01 -6.49 -4.39
N THR A 171 -13.19 -5.76 -5.48
CA THR A 171 -13.27 -6.33 -6.83
C THR A 171 -12.00 -6.12 -7.66
N ILE A 172 -10.98 -5.48 -7.10
CA ILE A 172 -9.74 -5.15 -7.81
C ILE A 172 -8.65 -6.14 -7.40
N PRO A 173 -8.06 -6.91 -8.34
CA PRO A 173 -6.89 -7.74 -8.03
C PRO A 173 -5.70 -6.90 -7.57
N GLN A 174 -4.75 -7.55 -6.87
CA GLN A 174 -3.49 -6.94 -6.44
C GLN A 174 -3.70 -5.74 -5.50
N THR A 175 -4.74 -5.82 -4.66
CA THR A 175 -5.06 -4.79 -3.68
C THR A 175 -5.25 -5.37 -2.29
N ALA A 176 -5.16 -4.52 -1.28
CA ALA A 176 -5.54 -4.86 0.10
C ALA A 176 -6.45 -3.77 0.67
N TYR A 177 -7.40 -4.16 1.49
CA TYR A 177 -8.35 -3.26 2.15
C TYR A 177 -8.81 -3.81 3.50
N LEU A 178 -9.48 -2.96 4.26
CA LEU A 178 -10.09 -3.33 5.53
C LEU A 178 -11.60 -3.44 5.41
N CYS A 179 -12.17 -4.48 6.02
CA CYS A 179 -13.59 -4.57 6.29
C CYS A 179 -13.85 -4.84 7.77
N ARG A 180 -15.10 -4.66 8.22
CA ARG A 180 -15.49 -5.06 9.58
C ARG A 180 -15.60 -6.57 9.65
N ALA A 181 -15.12 -7.18 10.75
CA ALA A 181 -15.20 -8.63 10.93
C ALA A 181 -16.65 -9.17 10.86
N ALA A 182 -17.61 -8.39 11.35
CA ALA A 182 -19.03 -8.75 11.27
C ALA A 182 -19.62 -8.75 9.84
N GLU A 183 -18.95 -8.10 8.88
CA GLU A 183 -19.38 -8.00 7.48
C GLU A 183 -18.60 -8.94 6.56
N TRP A 184 -17.59 -9.63 7.10
CA TRP A 184 -16.72 -10.51 6.34
C TRP A 184 -17.11 -11.97 6.52
N THR A 185 -17.25 -12.66 5.40
CA THR A 185 -17.35 -14.13 5.35
C THR A 185 -16.26 -14.64 4.42
N ALA A 186 -15.34 -15.44 4.97
CA ALA A 186 -14.28 -16.05 4.18
C ALA A 186 -14.88 -17.10 3.22
N ALA A 187 -14.38 -17.16 1.99
CA ALA A 187 -14.66 -18.25 1.08
C ALA A 187 -13.80 -19.47 1.44
N GLU A 188 -14.18 -20.65 0.96
CA GLU A 188 -13.46 -21.89 1.24
C GLU A 188 -12.02 -21.86 0.71
N GLU A 189 -11.81 -21.21 -0.42
CA GLU A 189 -10.50 -21.04 -1.06
C GLU A 189 -9.62 -19.96 -0.44
N ASP A 190 -10.12 -19.15 0.49
CA ASP A 190 -9.37 -18.08 1.13
C ASP A 190 -8.33 -18.63 2.11
N ILE A 191 -7.11 -18.10 2.04
CA ILE A 191 -6.07 -18.40 3.02
C ILE A 191 -6.27 -17.52 4.24
N GLN A 192 -6.73 -18.13 5.32
CA GLN A 192 -6.91 -17.46 6.59
C GLN A 192 -5.63 -17.54 7.43
N LEU A 193 -4.97 -16.41 7.62
CA LEU A 193 -3.78 -16.31 8.46
C LEU A 193 -4.16 -16.26 9.94
N TYR A 194 -3.21 -16.64 10.81
CA TYR A 194 -3.33 -16.33 12.23
C TYR A 194 -3.53 -14.83 12.42
N SER A 195 -4.41 -14.46 13.34
CA SER A 195 -4.72 -13.05 13.66
C SER A 195 -3.48 -12.28 14.11
N HIS A 196 -3.57 -10.96 14.07
CA HIS A 196 -2.50 -10.11 14.61
C HIS A 196 -2.22 -10.41 16.09
N GLU A 197 -3.26 -10.59 16.88
CA GLU A 197 -3.19 -10.88 18.32
C GLU A 197 -2.51 -12.23 18.59
N GLU A 198 -2.82 -13.24 17.79
CA GLU A 198 -2.14 -14.54 17.86
C GLU A 198 -0.65 -14.45 17.49
N CYS A 199 -0.32 -13.62 16.50
CA CYS A 199 1.08 -13.36 16.11
C CYS A 199 1.86 -12.60 17.18
N LEU A 200 1.21 -11.71 17.93
CA LEU A 200 1.81 -11.04 19.10
C LEU A 200 2.09 -12.03 20.23
N ALA A 201 1.20 -12.97 20.44
CA ALA A 201 1.32 -13.98 21.50
C ALA A 201 2.34 -15.07 21.19
N ASP A 202 2.49 -15.44 19.90
CA ASP A 202 3.37 -16.53 19.47
C ASP A 202 4.11 -16.20 18.17
N LYS A 203 5.43 -16.01 18.27
CA LYS A 203 6.32 -15.77 17.12
C LYS A 203 6.29 -16.88 16.06
N LYS A 204 5.98 -18.13 16.43
CA LYS A 204 5.85 -19.24 15.47
C LYS A 204 4.64 -19.04 14.55
N LYS A 205 3.55 -18.48 15.07
CA LYS A 205 2.37 -18.13 14.26
C LYS A 205 2.69 -17.04 13.23
N GLN A 206 3.47 -16.03 13.63
CA GLN A 206 3.95 -15.03 12.68
C GLN A 206 4.85 -15.64 11.60
N ALA A 207 5.75 -16.55 11.97
CA ALA A 207 6.59 -17.26 11.00
C ALA A 207 5.77 -18.14 10.05
N SER A 208 4.73 -18.81 10.57
CA SER A 208 3.80 -19.59 9.75
C SER A 208 3.03 -18.71 8.76
N ASN A 209 2.53 -17.55 9.21
CA ASN A 209 1.87 -16.59 8.32
C ASN A 209 2.81 -16.13 7.19
N PHE A 210 4.06 -15.80 7.51
CA PHE A 210 5.05 -15.41 6.51
C PHE A 210 5.25 -16.50 5.46
N ARG A 211 5.37 -17.76 5.89
CA ARG A 211 5.47 -18.90 4.98
C ARG A 211 4.26 -19.00 4.04
N HIS A 212 3.03 -18.89 4.54
CA HIS A 212 1.84 -18.91 3.70
C HIS A 212 1.80 -17.76 2.71
N ILE A 213 2.22 -16.55 3.12
CA ILE A 213 2.30 -15.38 2.24
C ILE A 213 3.30 -15.64 1.10
N GLU A 214 4.47 -16.21 1.40
CA GLU A 214 5.49 -16.55 0.41
C GLU A 214 5.01 -17.66 -0.54
N GLU A 215 4.39 -18.70 0.00
CA GLU A 215 3.82 -19.79 -0.81
C GLU A 215 2.78 -19.27 -1.80
N GLU A 216 1.87 -18.38 -1.36
CA GLU A 216 0.86 -17.77 -2.24
C GLU A 216 1.49 -16.81 -3.26
N SER A 217 2.51 -16.08 -2.88
CA SER A 217 3.20 -15.14 -3.79
C SER A 217 3.89 -15.84 -4.97
N ASN A 218 4.18 -17.14 -4.83
CA ASN A 218 4.87 -17.94 -5.84
C ASN A 218 3.90 -18.81 -6.66
N LYS A 219 2.60 -18.74 -6.45
CA LYS A 219 1.60 -19.51 -7.23
C LYS A 219 1.21 -18.75 -8.50
N TYR A 220 0.97 -19.51 -9.57
CA TYR A 220 0.39 -18.97 -10.81
C TYR A 220 -1.01 -18.40 -10.59
N ALA A 221 -1.84 -19.13 -9.87
CA ALA A 221 -3.16 -18.69 -9.41
C ALA A 221 -3.15 -18.66 -7.88
N ALA A 222 -2.87 -17.50 -7.34
CA ALA A 222 -2.85 -17.28 -5.90
C ALA A 222 -4.26 -17.14 -5.35
N SER A 223 -4.46 -17.58 -4.11
CA SER A 223 -5.69 -17.38 -3.37
C SER A 223 -5.70 -16.01 -2.68
N ARG A 224 -6.88 -15.56 -2.32
CA ARG A 224 -7.05 -14.38 -1.47
C ARG A 224 -6.56 -14.71 -0.06
N ILE A 225 -5.84 -13.76 0.54
CA ILE A 225 -5.32 -13.89 1.90
C ILE A 225 -6.13 -12.99 2.83
N THR A 226 -6.49 -13.49 4.00
CA THR A 226 -7.20 -12.73 5.02
C THR A 226 -6.50 -12.82 6.37
N GLN A 227 -6.54 -11.72 7.14
CA GLN A 227 -5.99 -11.68 8.49
C GLN A 227 -6.87 -10.85 9.42
N ALA A 228 -7.32 -11.43 10.51
CA ALA A 228 -8.05 -10.72 11.54
C ALA A 228 -7.12 -9.78 12.34
N VAL A 229 -7.62 -8.57 12.64
CA VAL A 229 -6.95 -7.56 13.47
C VAL A 229 -8.02 -6.85 14.30
N GLY A 230 -8.18 -7.21 15.56
CA GLY A 230 -9.26 -6.72 16.43
C GLY A 230 -10.64 -7.02 15.84
N ASN A 231 -11.44 -5.99 15.64
CA ASN A 231 -12.77 -6.10 15.04
C ASN A 231 -12.81 -5.92 13.52
N LYS A 232 -11.65 -5.98 12.88
CA LYS A 232 -11.48 -5.82 11.41
C LYS A 232 -10.81 -7.05 10.81
N VAL A 233 -10.96 -7.18 9.50
CA VAL A 233 -10.24 -8.14 8.68
C VAL A 233 -9.50 -7.38 7.59
N VAL A 234 -8.20 -7.64 7.48
CA VAL A 234 -7.40 -7.24 6.32
C VAL A 234 -7.64 -8.27 5.24
N VAL A 235 -8.11 -7.83 4.08
CA VAL A 235 -8.33 -8.67 2.90
C VAL A 235 -7.30 -8.31 1.85
N VAL A 236 -6.55 -9.27 1.36
CA VAL A 236 -5.55 -9.11 0.30
C VAL A 236 -6.02 -9.91 -0.91
N ASN A 237 -6.47 -9.22 -1.94
CA ASN A 237 -6.85 -9.84 -3.19
C ASN A 237 -5.60 -10.36 -3.92
N PRO A 238 -5.67 -11.52 -4.59
CA PRO A 238 -4.53 -12.08 -5.30
C PRO A 238 -4.03 -11.15 -6.41
N PRO A 239 -2.76 -11.25 -6.81
CA PRO A 239 -2.24 -10.51 -7.95
C PRO A 239 -2.87 -11.00 -9.26
N TYR A 240 -2.71 -10.20 -10.33
CA TYR A 240 -3.03 -10.70 -11.67
C TYR A 240 -2.18 -11.92 -11.99
N PRO A 241 -2.74 -12.96 -12.60
CA PRO A 241 -1.94 -14.08 -13.07
C PRO A 241 -0.87 -13.58 -14.03
N PRO A 242 0.35 -14.13 -13.97
CA PRO A 242 1.37 -13.82 -14.98
C PRO A 242 0.91 -14.30 -16.37
N MET A 243 1.52 -13.75 -17.42
CA MET A 243 1.13 -14.07 -18.80
C MET A 243 1.37 -15.55 -19.17
N SER A 244 2.32 -16.21 -18.50
CA SER A 244 2.57 -17.65 -18.64
C SER A 244 3.12 -18.22 -17.34
N GLN A 245 3.05 -19.55 -17.19
CA GLN A 245 3.65 -20.27 -16.06
C GLN A 245 5.18 -20.11 -16.02
N GLU A 246 5.80 -20.04 -17.19
CA GLU A 246 7.24 -19.82 -17.34
C GLU A 246 7.68 -18.43 -16.84
N ALA A 247 6.81 -17.42 -17.00
CA ALA A 247 7.09 -16.07 -16.52
C ALA A 247 7.24 -15.99 -15.00
N VAL A 248 6.53 -16.82 -14.24
CA VAL A 248 6.67 -16.92 -12.77
C VAL A 248 8.05 -17.48 -12.43
N SER A 249 8.43 -18.57 -13.07
CA SER A 249 9.72 -19.24 -12.87
C SER A 249 10.89 -18.31 -13.19
N TYR A 250 10.77 -17.56 -14.29
CA TYR A 250 11.80 -16.60 -14.71
C TYR A 250 11.95 -15.41 -13.76
N THR A 251 10.86 -14.86 -13.26
CA THR A 251 10.89 -13.76 -12.30
C THR A 251 11.52 -14.18 -10.98
N HIS A 252 11.24 -15.40 -10.55
CA HIS A 252 11.84 -15.98 -9.35
C HIS A 252 13.34 -16.22 -9.50
N LEU A 253 13.78 -16.76 -10.64
CA LEU A 253 15.20 -16.97 -10.96
C LEU A 253 15.98 -15.65 -11.01
N ARG A 254 15.43 -14.60 -11.65
CA ARG A 254 16.09 -13.29 -11.69
C ARG A 254 16.20 -12.60 -10.34
N ALA A 255 15.24 -12.80 -9.44
CA ALA A 255 15.34 -12.28 -8.08
C ALA A 255 16.52 -12.92 -7.31
N HIS A 256 16.84 -14.18 -7.61
CA HIS A 256 18.02 -14.85 -7.07
C HIS A 256 19.33 -14.40 -7.73
N GLU A 257 19.34 -14.15 -9.04
CA GLU A 257 20.55 -13.71 -9.75
C GLU A 257 20.99 -12.30 -9.33
N THR A 258 20.06 -11.37 -9.10
CA THR A 258 20.38 -10.02 -8.63
C THR A 258 20.94 -9.94 -7.20
N VAL A 259 20.81 -10.99 -6.41
CA VAL A 259 21.41 -11.08 -5.07
C VAL A 259 22.83 -11.66 -5.12
N LEU A 260 23.19 -12.37 -6.19
CA LEU A 260 24.53 -12.97 -6.35
C LEU A 260 25.53 -12.06 -7.08
N ASP A 261 25.04 -11.00 -7.72
CA ASP A 261 25.87 -10.02 -8.44
C ASP A 261 26.20 -8.75 -7.62
N LEU A 262 25.93 -8.76 -6.32
CA LEU A 262 26.30 -7.73 -5.34
C LEU A 262 27.29 -8.29 -4.31
#